data_0027de43dac635d0754aa91cb8311c62
#
_entry.id   0027de43dac635d0754aa91cb8311c62
#
_cell.length_a   1.000
_cell.length_b   1.000
_cell.length_c   1.000
_cell.angle_alpha   90.00
_cell.angle_beta   90.00
_cell.angle_gamma   90.00
#
_symmetry.space_group_name_H-M   'P 1'
#
loop_
_entity.id
_entity.type
_entity.pdbx_description
1 polymer ?
#
loop_
_entity_poly.entity_id
_entity_poly.type
_entity_poly.pdbx_seq_one_letter_code
_entity_poly.pdbx_strand_id
1 'polypeptide(L)'
;ALWRSPDAILRARAFWLLKDDPAILAEAAASADERFRILALRGGYPAEKLRSDPSPQVQRELALRGVFPDPIPDSLLNDRWYLEALGIGARGREEELTRANQNPRLLWRLRPPSALPSLLSRAAEPGVLEVLAAYPQREAALAVARLAAGGNGEALGVLSKRLFSEWAEVRGEPEVAAAIRAGFRSPELRAAAIELADALEDPRFTPGLIELARAPDAEPAAILAAGRTRAPEALPVLESLLKSSNEATRIAAVRGLAAHRPGNLETTLRALVLGKDTNAVRGEALRMLARTDTGLSAILDLEQRQELPAEFRTLATNLANASRNPALQARARKLLPPVTTRANTRLADARFLARQEGDAAKGKLVFNAKTGADCASCHALAPGKSSVGPNLADIGTKLGKEALLDAILNPSAGIAHEYVAWVLDTKTQGQIIGILAEDTPQRIVVRTETGDEVRLRPADVTARRQSKLSLMPEDLVTRMTERELIDLIEYLTTLRQGAAAAAR
;
A
#
# COMPACT_ATOMS: atom_id res chain seq x y z
N ALA A 1 3.40 40.61 41.50
CA ALA A 1 4.85 40.48 41.23
C ALA A 1 5.14 39.53 40.03
N LEU A 2 4.64 38.29 40.00
CA LEU A 2 4.95 37.28 38.93
C LEU A 2 4.47 37.70 37.55
N TRP A 3 3.38 38.42 37.41
CA TRP A 3 2.89 38.98 36.15
C TRP A 3 3.87 39.98 35.52
N ARG A 4 4.72 40.63 36.31
CA ARG A 4 5.76 41.58 35.86
C ARG A 4 7.14 40.91 35.70
N SER A 5 7.25 39.60 35.83
CA SER A 5 8.49 38.88 35.66
C SER A 5 9.03 39.05 34.24
N PRO A 6 10.35 39.18 34.03
CA PRO A 6 10.95 39.11 32.71
C PRO A 6 10.84 37.69 32.08
N ASP A 7 10.67 36.68 32.92
CA ASP A 7 10.49 35.28 32.46
C ASP A 7 9.07 35.09 31.92
N ALA A 8 8.98 34.78 30.62
CA ALA A 8 7.72 34.58 29.94
C ALA A 8 6.91 33.37 30.46
N ILE A 9 7.60 32.33 30.98
CA ILE A 9 6.95 31.13 31.54
C ILE A 9 6.28 31.48 32.87
N LEU A 10 6.99 32.22 33.73
CA LEU A 10 6.42 32.69 35.02
C LEU A 10 5.26 33.66 34.80
N ARG A 11 5.37 34.54 33.81
CA ARG A 11 4.26 35.43 33.42
C ARG A 11 3.05 34.65 32.93
N ALA A 12 3.25 33.65 32.06
CA ALA A 12 2.16 32.85 31.55
C ALA A 12 1.45 32.05 32.67
N ARG A 13 2.19 31.53 33.65
CA ARG A 13 1.60 30.89 34.83
C ARG A 13 0.82 31.87 35.69
N ALA A 14 1.38 33.06 35.93
CA ALA A 14 0.70 34.11 36.69
C ALA A 14 -0.59 34.57 36.00
N PHE A 15 -0.60 34.63 34.65
CA PHE A 15 -1.78 34.98 33.89
C PHE A 15 -2.97 34.06 34.24
N TRP A 16 -2.77 32.75 34.32
CA TRP A 16 -3.87 31.83 34.62
C TRP A 16 -4.48 32.01 36.00
N LEU A 17 -3.71 32.53 36.95
CA LEU A 17 -4.20 32.89 38.29
C LEU A 17 -4.94 34.22 38.32
N LEU A 18 -4.63 35.09 37.36
CA LEU A 18 -5.12 36.48 37.31
C LEU A 18 -6.05 36.76 36.13
N LYS A 19 -6.39 35.75 35.33
CA LYS A 19 -7.16 35.91 34.08
C LYS A 19 -8.55 36.51 34.27
N ASP A 20 -9.10 36.45 35.48
CA ASP A 20 -10.41 37.00 35.82
C ASP A 20 -10.34 38.50 36.18
N ASP A 21 -9.13 39.08 36.26
CA ASP A 21 -8.92 40.54 36.35
C ASP A 21 -8.97 41.14 34.93
N PRO A 22 -9.96 42.01 34.65
CA PRO A 22 -10.13 42.65 33.35
C PRO A 22 -8.91 43.45 32.88
N ALA A 23 -8.15 44.04 33.81
CA ALA A 23 -6.98 44.85 33.50
C ALA A 23 -5.82 43.96 33.02
N ILE A 24 -5.59 42.84 33.70
CA ILE A 24 -4.58 41.84 33.32
C ILE A 24 -4.94 41.21 31.97
N LEU A 25 -6.21 40.89 31.77
CA LEU A 25 -6.72 40.34 30.54
C LEU A 25 -6.52 41.29 29.34
N ALA A 26 -6.81 42.56 29.53
CA ALA A 26 -6.60 43.62 28.52
C ALA A 26 -5.11 43.84 28.24
N GLU A 27 -4.27 43.86 29.27
CA GLU A 27 -2.82 43.99 29.13
C GLU A 27 -2.21 42.80 28.34
N ALA A 28 -2.64 41.60 28.63
CA ALA A 28 -2.22 40.42 27.89
C ALA A 28 -2.64 40.48 26.40
N ALA A 29 -3.85 40.99 26.14
CA ALA A 29 -4.36 41.17 24.77
C ALA A 29 -3.61 42.27 23.98
N ALA A 30 -3.04 43.26 24.66
CA ALA A 30 -2.23 44.31 24.05
C ALA A 30 -0.73 44.00 23.98
N SER A 31 -0.31 42.80 24.40
CA SER A 31 1.11 42.40 24.42
C SER A 31 1.72 42.36 23.02
N ALA A 32 2.97 42.80 22.88
CA ALA A 32 3.75 42.60 21.65
C ALA A 32 4.02 41.12 21.37
N ASP A 33 4.09 40.30 22.40
CA ASP A 33 4.25 38.86 22.28
C ASP A 33 2.91 38.16 21.98
N GLU A 34 2.81 37.58 20.80
CA GLU A 34 1.59 36.89 20.32
C GLU A 34 1.11 35.79 21.29
N ARG A 35 2.01 35.14 22.02
CA ARG A 35 1.67 34.08 22.98
C ARG A 35 0.78 34.62 24.11
N PHE A 36 1.00 35.84 24.56
CA PHE A 36 0.14 36.48 25.56
C PHE A 36 -1.20 36.93 24.99
N ARG A 37 -1.25 37.36 23.72
CA ARG A 37 -2.52 37.64 23.05
C ARG A 37 -3.36 36.36 22.90
N ILE A 38 -2.71 35.21 22.59
CA ILE A 38 -3.37 33.91 22.58
C ILE A 38 -3.87 33.53 23.99
N LEU A 39 -3.06 33.74 25.03
CA LEU A 39 -3.49 33.52 26.42
C LEU A 39 -4.71 34.38 26.78
N ALA A 40 -4.72 35.65 26.39
CA ALA A 40 -5.87 36.51 26.59
C ALA A 40 -7.15 35.96 25.98
N LEU A 41 -7.09 35.50 24.72
CA LEU A 41 -8.22 34.84 24.06
C LEU A 41 -8.69 33.57 24.81
N ARG A 42 -7.75 32.77 25.29
CA ARG A 42 -8.04 31.59 26.10
C ARG A 42 -8.57 31.92 27.47
N GLY A 43 -8.20 33.07 28.01
CA GLY A 43 -8.68 33.62 29.29
C GLY A 43 -10.05 34.27 29.20
N GLY A 44 -10.63 34.41 28.00
CA GLY A 44 -11.97 34.98 27.83
C GLY A 44 -11.98 36.43 27.29
N TYR A 45 -10.85 36.94 26.81
CA TYR A 45 -10.84 38.25 26.13
C TYR A 45 -11.73 38.23 24.88
N PRO A 46 -12.55 39.26 24.64
CA PRO A 46 -13.46 39.27 23.48
C PRO A 46 -12.71 39.15 22.17
N ALA A 47 -12.92 38.03 21.47
CA ALA A 47 -12.19 37.66 20.28
C ALA A 47 -12.32 38.67 19.14
N GLU A 48 -13.49 39.31 19.01
CA GLU A 48 -13.77 40.35 18.02
C GLU A 48 -12.81 41.57 18.10
N LYS A 49 -12.28 41.85 19.28
CA LYS A 49 -11.33 42.96 19.47
C LYS A 49 -9.94 42.67 18.89
N LEU A 50 -9.63 41.43 18.61
CA LEU A 50 -8.38 40.97 17.99
C LEU A 50 -8.56 40.48 16.55
N ARG A 51 -9.72 40.71 15.93
CA ARG A 51 -10.05 40.20 14.57
C ARG A 51 -8.96 40.52 13.54
N SER A 52 -8.36 41.71 13.61
CA SER A 52 -7.32 42.18 12.68
C SER A 52 -5.91 41.99 13.21
N ASP A 53 -5.68 41.05 14.13
CA ASP A 53 -4.34 40.79 14.66
C ASP A 53 -3.40 40.30 13.53
N PRO A 54 -2.17 40.86 13.43
CA PRO A 54 -1.27 40.50 12.32
C PRO A 54 -0.64 39.13 12.46
N SER A 55 -0.70 38.50 13.62
CA SER A 55 -0.08 37.21 13.87
C SER A 55 -0.92 36.05 13.31
N PRO A 56 -0.38 35.18 12.44
CA PRO A 56 -1.07 33.97 11.97
C PRO A 56 -1.46 33.01 13.10
N GLN A 57 -0.68 33.00 14.19
CA GLN A 57 -0.96 32.17 15.37
C GLN A 57 -2.19 32.68 16.13
N VAL A 58 -2.33 33.99 16.28
CA VAL A 58 -3.51 34.61 16.88
C VAL A 58 -4.72 34.43 15.96
N GLN A 59 -4.56 34.61 14.65
CA GLN A 59 -5.62 34.40 13.68
C GLN A 59 -6.13 32.96 13.71
N ARG A 60 -5.26 31.98 13.88
CA ARG A 60 -5.66 30.58 14.07
C ARG A 60 -6.49 30.39 15.35
N GLU A 61 -6.09 31.01 16.45
CA GLU A 61 -6.83 30.91 17.71
C GLU A 61 -8.22 31.60 17.61
N LEU A 62 -8.31 32.70 16.85
CA LEU A 62 -9.57 33.39 16.53
C LEU A 62 -10.46 32.53 15.66
N ALA A 63 -9.89 31.89 14.64
CA ALA A 63 -10.62 31.02 13.73
C ALA A 63 -11.29 29.84 14.46
N LEU A 64 -10.62 29.24 15.46
CA LEU A 64 -11.23 28.21 16.33
C LEU A 64 -12.49 28.72 17.07
N ARG A 65 -12.61 30.01 17.29
CA ARG A 65 -13.73 30.67 17.96
C ARG A 65 -14.78 31.22 17.02
N GLY A 66 -14.63 30.99 15.73
CA GLY A 66 -15.54 31.45 14.70
C GLY A 66 -15.39 32.94 14.37
N VAL A 67 -14.25 33.55 14.75
CA VAL A 67 -13.92 34.95 14.39
C VAL A 67 -12.88 34.92 13.26
N PHE A 68 -13.24 35.51 12.12
CA PHE A 68 -12.43 35.53 10.91
C PHE A 68 -12.19 36.97 10.44
N PRO A 69 -11.04 37.32 9.86
CA PRO A 69 -10.87 38.57 9.16
C PRO A 69 -11.83 38.67 7.96
N ASP A 70 -12.22 39.87 7.59
CA ASP A 70 -13.09 40.09 6.42
C ASP A 70 -12.48 41.21 5.56
N PRO A 71 -12.00 40.86 4.33
CA PRO A 71 -11.92 39.51 3.75
C PRO A 71 -10.84 38.61 4.40
N ILE A 72 -10.98 37.29 4.28
CA ILE A 72 -9.95 36.35 4.73
C ILE A 72 -8.78 36.43 3.75
N PRO A 73 -7.56 36.80 4.18
CA PRO A 73 -6.41 36.89 3.29
C PRO A 73 -5.94 35.54 2.77
N ASP A 74 -5.50 35.50 1.49
CA ASP A 74 -4.96 34.28 0.87
C ASP A 74 -3.74 33.71 1.62
N SER A 75 -2.94 34.58 2.27
CA SER A 75 -1.82 34.14 3.10
C SER A 75 -2.25 33.21 4.24
N LEU A 76 -3.41 33.46 4.84
CA LEU A 76 -3.98 32.60 5.89
C LEU A 76 -4.58 31.32 5.27
N LEU A 77 -5.22 31.41 4.12
CA LEU A 77 -5.75 30.23 3.41
C LEU A 77 -4.65 29.28 2.94
N ASN A 78 -3.42 29.76 2.79
CA ASN A 78 -2.23 28.94 2.50
C ASN A 78 -1.64 28.25 3.74
N ASP A 79 -2.03 28.65 4.95
CA ASP A 79 -1.65 27.96 6.19
C ASP A 79 -2.62 26.82 6.46
N ARG A 80 -2.09 25.58 6.43
CA ARG A 80 -2.86 24.36 6.72
C ARG A 80 -3.55 24.44 8.08
N TRP A 81 -2.85 24.90 9.11
CA TRP A 81 -3.38 24.92 10.47
C TRP A 81 -4.46 25.97 10.66
N TYR A 82 -4.35 27.10 9.93
CA TYR A 82 -5.43 28.09 9.89
C TYR A 82 -6.69 27.51 9.21
N LEU A 83 -6.52 26.82 8.07
CA LEU A 83 -7.64 26.17 7.38
C LEU A 83 -8.35 25.14 8.26
N GLU A 84 -7.61 24.35 9.04
CA GLU A 84 -8.21 23.39 9.97
C GLU A 84 -8.99 24.12 11.07
N ALA A 85 -8.41 25.15 11.67
CA ALA A 85 -9.05 25.96 12.69
C ALA A 85 -10.32 26.66 12.14
N LEU A 86 -10.23 27.22 10.94
CA LEU A 86 -11.35 27.84 10.23
C LEU A 86 -12.49 26.83 10.03
N GLY A 87 -12.19 25.61 9.57
CA GLY A 87 -13.20 24.60 9.39
C GLY A 87 -13.89 24.13 10.67
N ILE A 88 -13.23 24.28 11.84
CA ILE A 88 -13.83 24.01 13.14
C ILE A 88 -14.77 25.16 13.54
N GLY A 89 -14.31 26.39 13.45
CA GLY A 89 -15.06 27.56 13.90
C GLY A 89 -16.12 28.06 12.91
N ALA A 90 -16.06 27.61 11.65
CA ALA A 90 -17.01 27.95 10.61
C ALA A 90 -18.25 27.03 10.58
N ARG A 91 -18.32 26.03 11.47
CA ARG A 91 -19.40 25.04 11.46
C ARG A 91 -20.78 25.72 11.50
N GLY A 92 -21.62 25.43 10.49
CA GLY A 92 -22.93 26.03 10.30
C GLY A 92 -22.93 27.43 9.65
N ARG A 93 -21.76 27.94 9.25
CA ARG A 93 -21.59 29.24 8.56
C ARG A 93 -20.84 29.10 7.24
N GLU A 94 -20.71 27.88 6.72
CA GLU A 94 -19.94 27.55 5.52
C GLU A 94 -20.41 28.36 4.32
N GLU A 95 -21.72 28.47 4.12
CA GLU A 95 -22.38 29.21 3.06
C GLU A 95 -22.14 30.73 3.15
N GLU A 96 -22.15 31.27 4.38
CA GLU A 96 -21.89 32.68 4.63
C GLU A 96 -20.45 33.05 4.22
N LEU A 97 -19.48 32.27 4.69
CA LEU A 97 -18.05 32.56 4.51
C LEU A 97 -17.59 32.36 3.06
N THR A 98 -18.25 31.51 2.30
CA THR A 98 -17.88 31.22 0.92
C THR A 98 -18.64 32.02 -0.11
N ARG A 99 -19.72 32.74 0.29
CA ARG A 99 -20.54 33.52 -0.64
C ARG A 99 -19.75 34.59 -1.40
N ALA A 100 -18.86 35.28 -0.73
CA ALA A 100 -18.03 36.35 -1.33
C ALA A 100 -16.60 35.88 -1.64
N ASN A 101 -16.18 34.72 -1.13
CA ASN A 101 -14.82 34.23 -1.30
C ASN A 101 -14.84 32.82 -1.91
N GLN A 102 -14.54 32.72 -3.21
CA GLN A 102 -14.50 31.51 -4.00
C GLN A 102 -13.07 30.88 -4.08
N ASN A 103 -12.20 31.19 -3.13
CA ASN A 103 -10.85 30.61 -3.08
C ASN A 103 -10.94 29.08 -3.01
N PRO A 104 -10.25 28.34 -3.89
CA PRO A 104 -10.35 26.87 -3.98
C PRO A 104 -10.03 26.16 -2.65
N ARG A 105 -9.07 26.66 -1.88
CA ARG A 105 -8.70 26.05 -0.57
C ARG A 105 -9.79 26.25 0.48
N LEU A 106 -10.48 27.40 0.46
CA LEU A 106 -11.61 27.66 1.32
C LEU A 106 -12.77 26.73 0.96
N LEU A 107 -13.10 26.62 -0.34
CA LEU A 107 -14.13 25.72 -0.83
C LEU A 107 -13.80 24.26 -0.53
N TRP A 108 -12.54 23.85 -0.70
CA TRP A 108 -12.06 22.51 -0.34
C TRP A 108 -12.29 22.19 1.14
N ARG A 109 -12.04 23.16 2.03
CA ARG A 109 -12.18 22.95 3.47
C ARG A 109 -13.62 23.00 3.96
N LEU A 110 -14.41 23.94 3.47
CA LEU A 110 -15.77 24.18 3.95
C LEU A 110 -16.83 23.39 3.20
N ARG A 111 -16.62 23.14 1.91
CA ARG A 111 -17.50 22.34 1.04
C ARG A 111 -18.96 22.79 1.07
N PRO A 112 -19.27 24.09 0.88
CA PRO A 112 -20.64 24.58 0.89
C PRO A 112 -21.41 23.96 -0.31
N PRO A 113 -22.60 23.38 -0.11
CA PRO A 113 -23.38 22.77 -1.21
C PRO A 113 -23.68 23.76 -2.34
N SER A 114 -23.87 25.05 -2.03
CA SER A 114 -24.16 26.09 -3.01
C SER A 114 -23.04 26.37 -4.01
N ALA A 115 -21.77 26.05 -3.68
CA ALA A 115 -20.65 26.23 -4.58
C ALA A 115 -20.53 25.11 -5.62
N LEU A 116 -21.16 23.97 -5.40
CA LEU A 116 -21.03 22.80 -6.26
C LEU A 116 -21.43 23.07 -7.72
N PRO A 117 -22.55 23.74 -8.07
CA PRO A 117 -22.90 24.04 -9.46
C PRO A 117 -21.83 24.85 -10.19
N SER A 118 -21.25 25.85 -9.53
CA SER A 118 -20.15 26.64 -10.07
C SER A 118 -18.88 25.83 -10.28
N LEU A 119 -18.53 24.95 -9.33
CA LEU A 119 -17.38 24.05 -9.45
C LEU A 119 -17.57 23.04 -10.60
N LEU A 120 -18.78 22.52 -10.78
CA LEU A 120 -19.09 21.59 -11.87
C LEU A 120 -18.92 22.24 -13.26
N SER A 121 -19.32 23.51 -13.42
CA SER A 121 -19.14 24.22 -14.68
C SER A 121 -17.66 24.52 -15.01
N ARG A 122 -16.79 24.51 -14.00
CA ARG A 122 -15.36 24.81 -14.07
C ARG A 122 -14.49 23.59 -13.82
N ALA A 123 -15.04 22.39 -13.88
CA ALA A 123 -14.38 21.15 -13.47
C ALA A 123 -13.02 20.91 -14.16
N ALA A 124 -12.84 21.40 -15.39
CA ALA A 124 -11.59 21.26 -16.15
C ALA A 124 -10.52 22.31 -15.79
N GLU A 125 -10.84 23.31 -14.97
CA GLU A 125 -9.87 24.35 -14.58
C GLU A 125 -8.84 23.81 -13.58
N PRO A 126 -7.60 24.31 -13.63
CA PRO A 126 -6.57 23.91 -12.68
C PRO A 126 -7.00 24.13 -11.22
N GLY A 127 -6.77 23.13 -10.36
CA GLY A 127 -7.10 23.15 -8.93
C GLY A 127 -8.56 22.86 -8.59
N VAL A 128 -9.49 22.89 -9.54
CA VAL A 128 -10.91 22.58 -9.28
C VAL A 128 -11.14 21.08 -9.04
N LEU A 129 -10.36 20.21 -9.69
CA LEU A 129 -10.41 18.76 -9.47
C LEU A 129 -10.18 18.39 -8.00
N GLU A 130 -9.19 18.99 -7.36
CA GLU A 130 -8.88 18.75 -5.94
C GLU A 130 -10.06 19.16 -5.04
N VAL A 131 -10.71 20.27 -5.38
CA VAL A 131 -11.90 20.74 -4.66
C VAL A 131 -13.06 19.78 -4.85
N LEU A 132 -13.39 19.41 -6.10
CA LEU A 132 -14.45 18.44 -6.40
C LEU A 132 -14.22 17.09 -5.74
N ALA A 133 -12.96 16.65 -5.67
CA ALA A 133 -12.58 15.43 -4.97
C ALA A 133 -12.94 15.44 -3.47
N ALA A 134 -13.10 16.59 -2.85
CA ALA A 134 -13.52 16.73 -1.46
C ALA A 134 -15.03 16.67 -1.25
N TYR A 135 -15.83 16.84 -2.30
CA TYR A 135 -17.30 16.84 -2.23
C TYR A 135 -17.84 15.40 -2.28
N PRO A 136 -18.69 14.97 -1.31
CA PRO A 136 -19.24 13.62 -1.30
C PRO A 136 -20.41 13.43 -2.29
N GLN A 137 -20.95 14.51 -2.85
CA GLN A 137 -22.14 14.48 -3.71
C GLN A 137 -21.89 13.72 -5.02
N ARG A 138 -22.95 13.01 -5.47
CA ARG A 138 -22.95 12.23 -6.72
C ARG A 138 -22.54 13.05 -7.95
N GLU A 139 -22.97 14.30 -8.04
CA GLU A 139 -22.66 15.20 -9.14
C GLU A 139 -21.17 15.49 -9.27
N ALA A 140 -20.46 15.65 -8.12
CA ALA A 140 -19.01 15.80 -8.09
C ALA A 140 -18.30 14.55 -8.60
N ALA A 141 -18.74 13.38 -8.15
CA ALA A 141 -18.19 12.09 -8.60
C ALA A 141 -18.34 11.91 -10.11
N LEU A 142 -19.52 12.22 -10.67
CA LEU A 142 -19.78 12.13 -12.11
C LEU A 142 -18.97 13.14 -12.93
N ALA A 143 -18.76 14.35 -12.41
CA ALA A 143 -17.89 15.33 -13.08
C ALA A 143 -16.43 14.84 -13.14
N VAL A 144 -15.91 14.31 -12.06
CA VAL A 144 -14.56 13.70 -12.02
C VAL A 144 -14.48 12.49 -12.96
N ALA A 145 -15.53 11.66 -13.03
CA ALA A 145 -15.59 10.54 -13.96
C ALA A 145 -15.54 11.00 -15.43
N ARG A 146 -16.23 12.10 -15.78
CA ARG A 146 -16.18 12.68 -17.13
C ARG A 146 -14.78 13.22 -17.46
N LEU A 147 -14.11 13.88 -16.51
CA LEU A 147 -12.71 14.31 -16.70
C LEU A 147 -11.79 13.12 -16.96
N ALA A 148 -11.92 12.04 -16.17
CA ALA A 148 -11.16 10.82 -16.37
C ALA A 148 -11.46 10.17 -17.74
N ALA A 149 -12.72 10.16 -18.18
CA ALA A 149 -13.12 9.69 -19.50
C ALA A 149 -12.51 10.53 -20.64
N GLY A 150 -12.24 11.81 -20.36
CA GLY A 150 -11.51 12.72 -21.26
C GLY A 150 -9.99 12.54 -21.25
N GLY A 151 -9.46 11.55 -20.52
CA GLY A 151 -8.03 11.25 -20.47
C GLY A 151 -7.28 11.91 -19.33
N ASN A 152 -7.96 12.51 -18.36
CA ASN A 152 -7.30 13.10 -17.18
C ASN A 152 -6.90 12.01 -16.18
N GLY A 153 -5.60 11.73 -16.07
CA GLY A 153 -5.07 10.66 -15.20
C GLY A 153 -5.22 10.97 -13.70
N GLU A 154 -5.14 12.24 -13.33
CA GLU A 154 -5.35 12.65 -11.94
C GLU A 154 -6.79 12.38 -11.51
N ALA A 155 -7.76 12.68 -12.38
CA ALA A 155 -9.17 12.38 -12.15
C ALA A 155 -9.42 10.86 -12.02
N LEU A 156 -8.75 10.03 -12.84
CA LEU A 156 -8.81 8.56 -12.68
C LEU A 156 -8.24 8.12 -11.34
N GLY A 157 -7.13 8.72 -10.90
CA GLY A 157 -6.55 8.47 -9.57
C GLY A 157 -7.47 8.87 -8.41
N VAL A 158 -8.21 9.96 -8.54
CA VAL A 158 -9.24 10.38 -7.58
C VAL A 158 -10.38 9.35 -7.54
N LEU A 159 -10.88 8.92 -8.70
CA LEU A 159 -11.92 7.88 -8.79
C LEU A 159 -11.47 6.58 -8.10
N SER A 160 -10.26 6.12 -8.36
CA SER A 160 -9.72 4.88 -7.77
C SER A 160 -9.73 4.88 -6.25
N LYS A 161 -9.56 6.05 -5.63
CA LYS A 161 -9.60 6.21 -4.17
C LYS A 161 -11.01 6.37 -3.64
N ARG A 162 -11.83 7.20 -4.28
CA ARG A 162 -13.13 7.66 -3.75
C ARG A 162 -14.28 6.70 -4.02
N LEU A 163 -14.21 5.90 -5.09
CA LEU A 163 -15.23 4.90 -5.40
C LEU A 163 -15.35 3.79 -4.36
N PHE A 164 -14.34 3.62 -3.48
CA PHE A 164 -14.39 2.64 -2.39
C PHE A 164 -14.69 3.27 -1.03
N SER A 165 -15.01 4.55 -1.01
CA SER A 165 -15.40 5.32 0.17
C SER A 165 -16.67 6.13 -0.11
N GLU A 166 -16.55 7.46 -0.14
CA GLU A 166 -17.70 8.37 -0.19
C GLU A 166 -18.49 8.30 -1.49
N TRP A 167 -17.91 7.82 -2.59
CA TRP A 167 -18.56 7.69 -3.90
C TRP A 167 -18.96 6.25 -4.25
N ALA A 168 -19.13 5.40 -3.25
CA ALA A 168 -19.43 3.99 -3.47
C ALA A 168 -20.72 3.76 -4.28
N GLU A 169 -21.71 4.60 -4.11
CA GLU A 169 -23.03 4.51 -4.79
C GLU A 169 -22.96 4.77 -6.29
N VAL A 170 -21.93 5.51 -6.78
CA VAL A 170 -21.81 5.81 -8.21
C VAL A 170 -21.00 4.79 -9.01
N ARG A 171 -20.55 3.70 -8.40
CA ARG A 171 -19.79 2.65 -9.12
C ARG A 171 -20.48 2.12 -10.37
N GLY A 172 -21.81 2.03 -10.32
CA GLY A 172 -22.64 1.54 -11.41
C GLY A 172 -22.87 2.54 -12.55
N GLU A 173 -22.47 3.80 -12.40
CA GLU A 173 -22.79 4.85 -13.34
C GLU A 173 -22.06 4.70 -14.69
N PRO A 174 -22.73 5.12 -15.80
CA PRO A 174 -22.14 5.05 -17.13
C PRO A 174 -20.85 5.85 -17.28
N GLU A 175 -20.74 7.00 -16.59
CA GLU A 175 -19.57 7.87 -16.61
C GLU A 175 -18.34 7.19 -16.02
N VAL A 176 -18.51 6.42 -14.93
CA VAL A 176 -17.42 5.63 -14.31
C VAL A 176 -16.97 4.54 -15.30
N ALA A 177 -17.93 3.86 -15.92
CA ALA A 177 -17.60 2.86 -16.94
C ALA A 177 -16.90 3.48 -18.16
N ALA A 178 -17.29 4.68 -18.58
CA ALA A 178 -16.64 5.41 -19.67
C ALA A 178 -15.20 5.79 -19.32
N ALA A 179 -14.95 6.25 -18.09
CA ALA A 179 -13.61 6.58 -17.59
C ALA A 179 -12.66 5.37 -17.66
N ILE A 180 -13.11 4.23 -17.17
CA ILE A 180 -12.32 3.00 -17.17
C ILE A 180 -12.02 2.52 -18.59
N ARG A 181 -13.03 2.51 -19.47
CA ARG A 181 -12.84 2.14 -20.88
C ARG A 181 -11.93 3.11 -21.64
N ALA A 182 -11.97 4.41 -21.32
CA ALA A 182 -11.01 5.36 -21.85
C ALA A 182 -9.58 5.06 -21.37
N GLY A 183 -9.43 4.73 -20.09
CA GLY A 183 -8.15 4.32 -19.53
C GLY A 183 -7.57 3.05 -20.18
N PHE A 184 -8.38 2.06 -20.53
CA PHE A 184 -7.91 0.87 -21.26
C PHE A 184 -7.25 1.20 -22.61
N ARG A 185 -7.68 2.29 -23.26
CA ARG A 185 -7.12 2.73 -24.55
C ARG A 185 -5.91 3.65 -24.43
N SER A 186 -5.67 4.22 -23.26
CA SER A 186 -4.52 5.09 -23.01
C SER A 186 -3.36 4.31 -22.41
N PRO A 187 -2.19 4.25 -23.05
CA PRO A 187 -1.03 3.54 -22.48
C PRO A 187 -0.65 4.05 -21.08
N GLU A 188 -0.76 5.36 -20.85
CA GLU A 188 -0.38 6.00 -19.59
C GLU A 188 -1.38 5.70 -18.46
N LEU A 189 -2.63 5.43 -18.77
CA LEU A 189 -3.71 5.21 -17.80
C LEU A 189 -4.12 3.75 -17.70
N ARG A 190 -3.63 2.89 -18.59
CA ARG A 190 -4.07 1.50 -18.71
C ARG A 190 -3.91 0.71 -17.41
N ALA A 191 -2.75 0.79 -16.79
CA ALA A 191 -2.50 0.09 -15.53
C ALA A 191 -3.50 0.49 -14.44
N ALA A 192 -3.72 1.78 -14.24
CA ALA A 192 -4.68 2.28 -13.24
C ALA A 192 -6.13 1.89 -13.59
N ALA A 193 -6.48 1.87 -14.87
CA ALA A 193 -7.81 1.48 -15.33
C ALA A 193 -8.06 -0.03 -15.14
N ILE A 194 -7.06 -0.88 -15.40
CA ILE A 194 -7.10 -2.33 -15.14
C ILE A 194 -7.31 -2.59 -13.64
N GLU A 195 -6.51 -1.94 -12.79
CA GLU A 195 -6.64 -2.07 -11.35
C GLU A 195 -8.02 -1.66 -10.84
N LEU A 196 -8.55 -0.55 -11.37
CA LEU A 196 -9.87 -0.08 -10.98
C LEU A 196 -10.98 -1.02 -11.45
N ALA A 197 -10.91 -1.52 -12.70
CA ALA A 197 -11.85 -2.48 -13.26
C ALA A 197 -11.85 -3.80 -12.48
N ASP A 198 -10.67 -4.31 -12.14
CA ASP A 198 -10.47 -5.53 -11.33
C ASP A 198 -11.06 -5.34 -9.93
N ALA A 199 -10.81 -4.19 -9.29
CA ALA A 199 -11.32 -3.90 -7.94
C ALA A 199 -12.84 -3.72 -7.89
N LEU A 200 -13.47 -3.26 -8.98
CA LEU A 200 -14.93 -3.10 -9.06
C LEU A 200 -15.65 -4.44 -9.29
N GLU A 201 -14.97 -5.45 -9.84
CA GLU A 201 -15.53 -6.75 -10.19
C GLU A 201 -16.82 -6.65 -11.04
N ASP A 202 -16.91 -5.60 -11.86
CA ASP A 202 -18.10 -5.34 -12.68
C ASP A 202 -18.01 -6.06 -14.03
N PRO A 203 -18.97 -6.94 -14.38
CA PRO A 203 -18.96 -7.69 -15.63
C PRO A 203 -18.88 -6.84 -16.90
N ARG A 204 -19.26 -5.58 -16.84
CA ARG A 204 -19.17 -4.64 -17.97
C ARG A 204 -17.72 -4.41 -18.45
N PHE A 205 -16.72 -4.71 -17.65
CA PHE A 205 -15.30 -4.58 -18.00
C PHE A 205 -14.68 -5.88 -18.51
N THR A 206 -15.34 -7.01 -18.33
CA THR A 206 -14.85 -8.33 -18.75
C THR A 206 -14.37 -8.37 -20.20
N PRO A 207 -15.13 -7.88 -21.22
CA PRO A 207 -14.65 -7.91 -22.60
C PRO A 207 -13.35 -7.13 -22.81
N GLY A 208 -13.24 -5.92 -22.20
CA GLY A 208 -12.05 -5.09 -22.31
C GLY A 208 -10.83 -5.70 -21.60
N LEU A 209 -11.01 -6.33 -20.44
CA LEU A 209 -9.92 -7.02 -19.73
C LEU A 209 -9.43 -8.24 -20.53
N ILE A 210 -10.32 -9.00 -21.15
CA ILE A 210 -9.96 -10.13 -22.02
C ILE A 210 -9.22 -9.64 -23.27
N GLU A 211 -9.66 -8.55 -23.87
CA GLU A 211 -8.99 -7.93 -25.03
C GLU A 211 -7.57 -7.50 -24.67
N LEU A 212 -7.39 -6.81 -23.54
CA LEU A 212 -6.07 -6.41 -23.03
C LEU A 212 -5.18 -7.61 -22.73
N ALA A 213 -5.74 -8.69 -22.16
CA ALA A 213 -4.98 -9.91 -21.89
C ALA A 213 -4.56 -10.64 -23.19
N ARG A 214 -5.29 -10.45 -24.28
CA ARG A 214 -5.00 -11.06 -25.60
C ARG A 214 -3.93 -10.27 -26.37
N ALA A 215 -3.68 -9.01 -26.00
CA ALA A 215 -2.73 -8.18 -26.70
C ALA A 215 -1.31 -8.78 -26.68
N PRO A 216 -0.48 -8.59 -27.74
CA PRO A 216 0.89 -9.10 -27.78
C PRO A 216 1.78 -8.56 -26.65
N ASP A 217 1.50 -7.35 -26.21
CA ASP A 217 2.15 -6.63 -25.10
C ASP A 217 1.35 -6.67 -23.80
N ALA A 218 0.52 -7.70 -23.61
CA ALA A 218 -0.37 -7.83 -22.47
C ALA A 218 0.37 -7.65 -21.13
N GLU A 219 -0.11 -6.71 -20.34
CA GLU A 219 0.39 -6.50 -18.98
C GLU A 219 -0.01 -7.68 -18.07
N PRO A 220 0.87 -8.16 -17.17
CA PRO A 220 0.54 -9.23 -16.23
C PRO A 220 -0.74 -8.97 -15.43
N ALA A 221 -0.99 -7.71 -15.08
CA ALA A 221 -2.21 -7.30 -14.37
C ALA A 221 -3.48 -7.54 -15.18
N ALA A 222 -3.46 -7.28 -16.51
CA ALA A 222 -4.59 -7.54 -17.39
C ALA A 222 -4.91 -9.04 -17.49
N ILE A 223 -3.87 -9.87 -17.59
CA ILE A 223 -4.00 -11.33 -17.66
C ILE A 223 -4.63 -11.87 -16.37
N LEU A 224 -4.16 -11.40 -15.24
CA LEU A 224 -4.71 -11.79 -13.93
C LEU A 224 -6.16 -11.31 -13.77
N ALA A 225 -6.44 -10.05 -14.09
CA ALA A 225 -7.78 -9.48 -14.02
C ALA A 225 -8.76 -10.25 -14.94
N ALA A 226 -8.36 -10.58 -16.17
CA ALA A 226 -9.15 -11.42 -17.07
C ALA A 226 -9.48 -12.78 -16.44
N GLY A 227 -8.51 -13.41 -15.76
CA GLY A 227 -8.73 -14.66 -15.03
C GLY A 227 -9.73 -14.53 -13.88
N ARG A 228 -9.67 -13.43 -13.13
CA ARG A 228 -10.58 -13.14 -12.01
C ARG A 228 -12.03 -12.93 -12.44
N THR A 229 -12.27 -12.51 -13.68
CA THR A 229 -13.64 -12.40 -14.20
C THR A 229 -14.37 -13.74 -14.24
N ARG A 230 -13.63 -14.88 -14.32
CA ARG A 230 -14.14 -16.23 -14.49
C ARG A 230 -15.07 -16.40 -15.70
N ALA A 231 -15.02 -15.47 -16.63
CA ALA A 231 -15.79 -15.56 -17.85
C ALA A 231 -15.27 -16.72 -18.72
N PRO A 232 -16.16 -17.56 -19.30
CA PRO A 232 -15.73 -18.69 -20.15
C PRO A 232 -14.80 -18.26 -21.28
N GLU A 233 -14.98 -17.05 -21.81
CA GLU A 233 -14.19 -16.48 -22.91
C GLU A 233 -12.74 -16.16 -22.52
N ALA A 234 -12.46 -16.01 -21.22
CA ALA A 234 -11.10 -15.76 -20.70
C ALA A 234 -10.26 -17.05 -20.74
N LEU A 235 -10.86 -18.21 -20.54
CA LEU A 235 -10.13 -19.48 -20.42
C LEU A 235 -9.25 -19.79 -21.64
N PRO A 236 -9.74 -19.79 -22.90
CA PRO A 236 -8.89 -20.07 -24.04
C PRO A 236 -7.77 -19.05 -24.24
N VAL A 237 -7.96 -17.80 -23.81
CA VAL A 237 -6.90 -16.78 -23.83
C VAL A 237 -5.80 -17.14 -22.83
N LEU A 238 -6.17 -17.45 -21.58
CA LEU A 238 -5.22 -17.83 -20.53
C LEU A 238 -4.43 -19.10 -20.91
N GLU A 239 -5.10 -20.10 -21.49
CA GLU A 239 -4.45 -21.33 -21.96
C GLU A 239 -3.47 -21.06 -23.12
N SER A 240 -3.82 -20.14 -24.02
CA SER A 240 -2.92 -19.75 -25.12
C SER A 240 -1.67 -19.04 -24.60
N LEU A 241 -1.82 -18.19 -23.57
CA LEU A 241 -0.73 -17.44 -22.99
C LEU A 241 0.30 -18.30 -22.23
N LEU A 242 -0.06 -19.52 -21.84
CA LEU A 242 0.92 -20.52 -21.33
C LEU A 242 1.98 -20.87 -22.36
N LYS A 243 1.73 -20.63 -23.65
CA LYS A 243 2.66 -20.92 -24.77
C LYS A 243 3.43 -19.67 -25.21
N SER A 244 3.27 -18.53 -24.52
CA SER A 244 3.99 -17.29 -24.85
C SER A 244 5.50 -17.47 -24.76
N SER A 245 6.23 -16.82 -25.65
CA SER A 245 7.70 -16.74 -25.55
C SER A 245 8.18 -15.97 -24.33
N ASN A 246 7.35 -15.04 -23.82
CA ASN A 246 7.66 -14.22 -22.64
C ASN A 246 7.36 -14.99 -21.35
N GLU A 247 8.36 -15.19 -20.52
CA GLU A 247 8.24 -15.90 -19.24
C GLU A 247 7.27 -15.21 -18.28
N ALA A 248 7.32 -13.88 -18.17
CA ALA A 248 6.43 -13.13 -17.28
C ALA A 248 4.95 -13.29 -17.69
N THR A 249 4.68 -13.33 -19.00
CA THR A 249 3.35 -13.62 -19.54
C THR A 249 2.88 -15.03 -19.16
N ARG A 250 3.76 -16.04 -19.25
CA ARG A 250 3.41 -17.42 -18.84
C ARG A 250 3.11 -17.51 -17.34
N ILE A 251 3.91 -16.83 -16.50
CA ILE A 251 3.68 -16.76 -15.05
C ILE A 251 2.32 -16.10 -14.77
N ALA A 252 2.01 -14.99 -15.44
CA ALA A 252 0.72 -14.31 -15.29
C ALA A 252 -0.44 -15.20 -15.75
N ALA A 253 -0.25 -15.99 -16.81
CA ALA A 253 -1.25 -16.97 -17.28
C ALA A 253 -1.51 -18.07 -16.24
N VAL A 254 -0.48 -18.60 -15.59
CA VAL A 254 -0.62 -19.57 -14.49
C VAL A 254 -1.47 -18.98 -13.36
N ARG A 255 -1.19 -17.74 -12.95
CA ARG A 255 -1.97 -17.01 -11.93
C ARG A 255 -3.41 -16.75 -12.38
N GLY A 256 -3.57 -16.35 -13.65
CA GLY A 256 -4.88 -16.11 -14.25
C GLY A 256 -5.74 -17.36 -14.27
N LEU A 257 -5.17 -18.51 -14.65
CA LEU A 257 -5.84 -19.82 -14.62
C LEU A 257 -6.22 -20.22 -13.19
N ALA A 258 -5.32 -20.00 -12.22
CA ALA A 258 -5.64 -20.27 -10.81
C ALA A 258 -6.77 -19.37 -10.29
N ALA A 259 -6.87 -18.14 -10.75
CA ALA A 259 -7.97 -17.24 -10.44
C ALA A 259 -9.27 -17.62 -11.14
N HIS A 260 -9.19 -18.04 -12.39
CA HIS A 260 -10.33 -18.51 -13.21
C HIS A 260 -10.96 -19.81 -12.66
N ARG A 261 -10.13 -20.73 -12.13
CA ARG A 261 -10.54 -22.01 -11.53
C ARG A 261 -11.29 -22.92 -12.49
N PRO A 262 -10.75 -23.25 -13.66
CA PRO A 262 -11.38 -24.24 -14.53
C PRO A 262 -11.40 -25.61 -13.85
N GLY A 263 -12.35 -26.49 -14.24
CA GLY A 263 -12.51 -27.81 -13.63
C GLY A 263 -11.28 -28.72 -13.73
N ASN A 264 -10.41 -28.51 -14.74
CA ASN A 264 -9.16 -29.23 -14.95
C ASN A 264 -7.92 -28.53 -14.34
N LEU A 265 -8.09 -27.51 -13.49
CA LEU A 265 -7.00 -26.67 -12.97
C LEU A 265 -5.87 -27.50 -12.35
N GLU A 266 -6.20 -28.42 -11.45
CA GLU A 266 -5.20 -29.25 -10.75
C GLU A 266 -4.37 -30.07 -11.75
N THR A 267 -5.02 -30.70 -12.72
CA THR A 267 -4.34 -31.48 -13.78
C THR A 267 -3.42 -30.58 -14.60
N THR A 268 -3.88 -29.38 -14.96
CA THR A 268 -3.09 -28.43 -15.76
C THR A 268 -1.87 -27.93 -14.96
N LEU A 269 -2.05 -27.54 -13.70
CA LEU A 269 -0.94 -27.07 -12.86
C LEU A 269 0.08 -28.19 -12.59
N ARG A 270 -0.38 -29.40 -12.33
CA ARG A 270 0.49 -30.56 -12.16
C ARG A 270 1.30 -30.87 -13.44
N ALA A 271 0.68 -30.80 -14.60
CA ALA A 271 1.37 -30.96 -15.87
C ALA A 271 2.44 -29.90 -16.11
N LEU A 272 2.18 -28.66 -15.71
CA LEU A 272 3.17 -27.57 -15.77
C LEU A 272 4.35 -27.82 -14.81
N VAL A 273 4.11 -28.26 -13.58
CA VAL A 273 5.18 -28.59 -12.60
C VAL A 273 6.10 -29.66 -13.17
N LEU A 274 5.55 -30.68 -13.80
CA LEU A 274 6.30 -31.82 -14.38
C LEU A 274 6.85 -31.52 -15.77
N GLY A 275 6.45 -30.45 -16.40
CA GLY A 275 6.81 -30.07 -17.76
C GLY A 275 8.26 -29.58 -17.92
N LYS A 276 8.55 -29.05 -19.10
CA LYS A 276 9.89 -28.59 -19.51
C LYS A 276 10.03 -27.06 -19.51
N ASP A 277 9.09 -26.35 -18.91
CA ASP A 277 9.16 -24.88 -18.83
C ASP A 277 10.27 -24.42 -17.84
N THR A 278 10.48 -23.11 -17.76
CA THR A 278 11.46 -22.56 -16.82
C THR A 278 11.07 -22.86 -15.36
N ASN A 279 12.05 -22.90 -14.48
CA ASN A 279 11.80 -23.12 -13.05
C ASN A 279 10.91 -22.05 -12.44
N ALA A 280 10.91 -20.82 -12.99
CA ALA A 280 10.02 -19.76 -12.54
C ALA A 280 8.54 -20.07 -12.82
N VAL A 281 8.21 -20.51 -14.05
CA VAL A 281 6.84 -20.90 -14.44
C VAL A 281 6.38 -22.15 -13.69
N ARG A 282 7.23 -23.16 -13.63
CA ARG A 282 6.96 -24.43 -12.93
C ARG A 282 6.78 -24.23 -11.42
N GLY A 283 7.64 -23.40 -10.83
CA GLY A 283 7.55 -23.03 -9.41
C GLY A 283 6.26 -22.26 -9.10
N GLU A 284 5.83 -21.36 -9.99
CA GLU A 284 4.56 -20.66 -9.84
C GLU A 284 3.37 -21.62 -9.93
N ALA A 285 3.41 -22.58 -10.87
CA ALA A 285 2.38 -23.62 -10.93
C ALA A 285 2.31 -24.45 -9.64
N LEU A 286 3.47 -24.77 -9.04
CA LEU A 286 3.53 -25.47 -7.75
C LEU A 286 2.91 -24.63 -6.62
N ARG A 287 3.20 -23.32 -6.56
CA ARG A 287 2.59 -22.42 -5.58
C ARG A 287 1.07 -22.36 -5.73
N MET A 288 0.59 -22.23 -6.97
CA MET A 288 -0.85 -22.19 -7.23
C MET A 288 -1.52 -23.51 -6.89
N LEU A 289 -0.89 -24.64 -7.16
CA LEU A 289 -1.38 -25.98 -6.78
C LEU A 289 -1.49 -26.11 -5.27
N ALA A 290 -0.48 -25.68 -4.51
CA ALA A 290 -0.44 -25.75 -3.04
C ALA A 290 -1.46 -24.86 -2.31
N ARG A 291 -2.20 -23.99 -3.02
CA ARG A 291 -3.23 -23.11 -2.41
C ARG A 291 -4.45 -23.87 -1.88
N THR A 292 -4.59 -25.14 -2.22
CA THR A 292 -5.66 -26.00 -1.72
C THR A 292 -5.07 -27.25 -1.06
N ASP A 293 -5.79 -27.82 -0.11
CA ASP A 293 -5.38 -29.05 0.56
C ASP A 293 -5.25 -30.23 -0.43
N THR A 294 -6.15 -30.31 -1.41
CA THR A 294 -6.10 -31.32 -2.47
C THR A 294 -4.86 -31.17 -3.33
N GLY A 295 -4.56 -29.94 -3.75
CA GLY A 295 -3.37 -29.66 -4.54
C GLY A 295 -2.07 -29.88 -3.77
N LEU A 296 -2.02 -29.51 -2.48
CA LEU A 296 -0.88 -29.81 -1.63
C LEU A 296 -0.71 -31.33 -1.42
N SER A 297 -1.82 -32.05 -1.23
CA SER A 297 -1.76 -33.53 -1.20
C SER A 297 -1.20 -34.11 -2.50
N ALA A 298 -1.64 -33.58 -3.65
CA ALA A 298 -1.11 -34.00 -4.95
C ALA A 298 0.40 -33.76 -5.08
N ILE A 299 0.94 -32.66 -4.55
CA ILE A 299 2.38 -32.40 -4.49
C ILE A 299 3.10 -33.46 -3.64
N LEU A 300 2.55 -33.80 -2.48
CA LEU A 300 3.11 -34.83 -1.61
C LEU A 300 3.01 -36.24 -2.23
N ASP A 301 1.98 -36.50 -3.05
CA ASP A 301 1.86 -37.71 -3.83
C ASP A 301 2.97 -37.81 -4.90
N LEU A 302 3.30 -36.69 -5.57
CA LEU A 302 4.43 -36.66 -6.51
C LEU A 302 5.74 -36.97 -5.81
N GLU A 303 6.00 -36.42 -4.64
CA GLU A 303 7.22 -36.73 -3.87
C GLU A 303 7.24 -38.19 -3.41
N GLN A 304 6.14 -38.73 -2.93
CA GLN A 304 6.04 -40.13 -2.53
C GLN A 304 6.34 -41.09 -3.65
N ARG A 305 6.01 -40.71 -4.91
CA ARG A 305 6.32 -41.47 -6.12
C ARG A 305 7.69 -41.13 -6.72
N GLN A 306 8.44 -40.24 -6.07
CA GLN A 306 9.72 -39.73 -6.59
C GLN A 306 9.59 -39.01 -7.95
N GLU A 307 8.43 -38.48 -8.26
CA GLU A 307 8.12 -37.75 -9.48
C GLU A 307 8.32 -36.23 -9.31
N LEU A 308 8.36 -35.72 -8.07
CA LEU A 308 8.57 -34.28 -7.82
C LEU A 308 10.03 -33.92 -8.19
N PRO A 309 10.26 -32.97 -9.11
CA PRO A 309 11.60 -32.54 -9.46
C PRO A 309 12.39 -32.05 -8.24
N ALA A 310 13.66 -32.43 -8.14
CA ALA A 310 14.50 -32.20 -6.97
C ALA A 310 14.60 -30.70 -6.61
N GLU A 311 14.63 -29.83 -7.63
CA GLU A 311 14.69 -28.37 -7.48
C GLU A 311 13.46 -27.78 -6.79
N PHE A 312 12.33 -28.50 -6.72
CA PHE A 312 11.10 -28.03 -6.07
C PHE A 312 10.85 -28.61 -4.68
N ARG A 313 11.67 -29.54 -4.20
CA ARG A 313 11.47 -30.19 -2.91
C ARG A 313 11.47 -29.17 -1.76
N THR A 314 12.39 -28.21 -1.80
CA THR A 314 12.47 -27.14 -0.79
C THR A 314 11.22 -26.24 -0.83
N LEU A 315 10.80 -25.82 -2.01
CA LEU A 315 9.57 -25.02 -2.17
C LEU A 315 8.35 -25.82 -1.67
N ALA A 316 8.27 -27.10 -1.99
CA ALA A 316 7.20 -27.96 -1.49
C ALA A 316 7.21 -28.12 0.04
N THR A 317 8.41 -28.21 0.65
CA THR A 317 8.56 -28.24 2.11
C THR A 317 7.99 -26.98 2.75
N ASN A 318 8.33 -25.80 2.21
CA ASN A 318 7.86 -24.52 2.73
C ASN A 318 6.34 -24.36 2.57
N LEU A 319 5.82 -24.67 1.39
CA LEU A 319 4.38 -24.64 1.13
C LEU A 319 3.60 -25.57 2.07
N ALA A 320 4.14 -26.76 2.33
CA ALA A 320 3.52 -27.70 3.27
C ALA A 320 3.59 -27.23 4.72
N ASN A 321 4.70 -26.60 5.14
CA ASN A 321 4.83 -26.01 6.46
C ASN A 321 3.87 -24.85 6.68
N ALA A 322 3.57 -24.08 5.64
CA ALA A 322 2.59 -22.99 5.66
C ALA A 322 1.12 -23.47 5.68
N SER A 323 0.86 -24.75 5.34
CA SER A 323 -0.49 -25.31 5.35
C SER A 323 -1.14 -25.24 6.72
N ARG A 324 -2.46 -25.11 6.75
CA ARG A 324 -3.27 -25.20 7.97
C ARG A 324 -3.57 -26.64 8.38
N ASN A 325 -3.38 -27.59 7.47
CA ASN A 325 -3.73 -28.97 7.68
C ASN A 325 -2.59 -29.71 8.39
N PRO A 326 -2.72 -30.04 9.69
CA PRO A 326 -1.66 -30.72 10.45
C PRO A 326 -1.29 -32.08 9.86
N ALA A 327 -2.24 -32.76 9.23
CA ALA A 327 -1.97 -34.07 8.59
C ALA A 327 -1.06 -33.92 7.38
N LEU A 328 -1.28 -32.87 6.55
CA LEU A 328 -0.41 -32.57 5.42
C LEU A 328 0.97 -32.13 5.87
N GLN A 329 1.07 -31.30 6.94
CA GLN A 329 2.37 -30.97 7.55
C GLN A 329 3.12 -32.20 8.05
N ALA A 330 2.42 -33.09 8.78
CA ALA A 330 3.01 -34.32 9.30
C ALA A 330 3.47 -35.26 8.18
N ARG A 331 2.69 -35.35 7.11
CA ARG A 331 3.03 -36.12 5.91
C ARG A 331 4.27 -35.53 5.20
N ALA A 332 4.33 -34.22 5.04
CA ALA A 332 5.45 -33.53 4.44
C ALA A 332 6.75 -33.76 5.20
N ARG A 333 6.75 -33.69 6.54
CA ARG A 333 7.94 -33.96 7.38
C ARG A 333 8.50 -35.38 7.21
N LYS A 334 7.69 -36.33 6.78
CA LYS A 334 8.13 -37.70 6.52
C LYS A 334 8.69 -37.89 5.12
N LEU A 335 8.19 -37.12 4.15
CA LEU A 335 8.50 -37.30 2.73
C LEU A 335 9.58 -36.34 2.23
N LEU A 336 9.56 -35.09 2.70
CA LEU A 336 10.42 -34.02 2.19
C LEU A 336 11.67 -33.84 3.08
N PRO A 337 12.84 -33.63 2.49
CA PRO A 337 14.10 -33.50 3.21
C PRO A 337 14.19 -32.15 3.95
N PRO A 338 15.03 -32.06 5.01
CA PRO A 338 15.40 -30.77 5.60
C PRO A 338 16.18 -29.91 4.60
N VAL A 339 16.11 -28.61 4.81
CA VAL A 339 16.70 -27.61 3.89
C VAL A 339 18.24 -27.56 4.01
N THR A 340 18.94 -27.57 2.87
CA THR A 340 20.42 -27.43 2.77
C THR A 340 20.79 -26.27 1.85
N THR A 341 22.06 -25.87 1.79
CA THR A 341 22.57 -24.83 0.87
C THR A 341 22.46 -25.24 -0.60
N ARG A 342 22.60 -24.28 -1.54
CA ARG A 342 22.64 -24.56 -2.98
C ARG A 342 23.75 -25.56 -3.37
N ALA A 343 24.83 -25.57 -2.61
CA ALA A 343 25.92 -26.54 -2.80
C ALA A 343 25.65 -27.91 -2.16
N ASN A 344 24.42 -28.14 -1.64
CA ASN A 344 24.03 -29.31 -0.89
C ASN A 344 24.94 -29.59 0.32
N THR A 345 25.52 -28.55 0.90
CA THR A 345 26.36 -28.62 2.08
C THR A 345 25.59 -28.12 3.30
N ARG A 346 25.87 -28.68 4.45
CA ARG A 346 25.36 -28.17 5.72
C ARG A 346 25.97 -26.79 5.97
N LEU A 347 25.14 -25.79 6.24
CA LEU A 347 25.58 -24.44 6.55
C LEU A 347 26.35 -24.42 7.90
N ALA A 348 27.43 -23.64 7.95
CA ALA A 348 28.16 -23.40 9.17
C ALA A 348 27.33 -22.60 10.19
N ASP A 349 27.78 -22.62 11.46
CA ASP A 349 27.13 -21.85 12.53
C ASP A 349 27.12 -20.34 12.23
N ALA A 350 26.00 -19.65 12.52
CA ALA A 350 25.82 -18.25 12.23
C ALA A 350 26.91 -17.34 12.87
N ARG A 351 27.38 -17.69 14.08
CA ARG A 351 28.47 -16.94 14.73
C ARG A 351 29.81 -17.12 14.03
N PHE A 352 30.06 -18.30 13.47
CA PHE A 352 31.22 -18.52 12.62
C PHE A 352 31.14 -17.71 11.35
N LEU A 353 29.98 -17.74 10.64
CA LEU A 353 29.75 -16.99 9.41
C LEU A 353 29.86 -15.48 9.62
N ALA A 354 29.35 -14.94 10.74
CA ALA A 354 29.42 -13.52 11.07
C ALA A 354 30.86 -12.98 11.21
N ARG A 355 31.81 -13.85 11.54
CA ARG A 355 33.24 -13.49 11.70
C ARG A 355 34.01 -13.51 10.38
N GLN A 356 33.39 -14.06 9.32
CA GLN A 356 34.04 -14.12 8.02
C GLN A 356 34.01 -12.75 7.34
N GLU A 357 35.08 -12.44 6.60
CA GLU A 357 35.13 -11.28 5.73
C GLU A 357 34.46 -11.62 4.39
N GLY A 358 33.55 -10.75 3.96
CA GLY A 358 32.84 -10.85 2.70
C GLY A 358 33.27 -9.80 1.71
N ASP A 359 32.83 -9.97 0.46
CA ASP A 359 32.98 -9.00 -0.62
C ASP A 359 31.64 -8.29 -0.84
N ALA A 360 31.54 -7.02 -0.39
CA ALA A 360 30.31 -6.24 -0.52
C ALA A 360 29.88 -6.03 -1.97
N ALA A 361 30.83 -5.96 -2.94
CA ALA A 361 30.49 -5.81 -4.33
C ALA A 361 29.82 -7.08 -4.90
N LYS A 362 30.31 -8.25 -4.53
CA LYS A 362 29.67 -9.53 -4.86
C LYS A 362 28.35 -9.69 -4.11
N GLY A 363 28.29 -9.28 -2.85
CA GLY A 363 27.05 -9.28 -2.06
C GLY A 363 25.94 -8.45 -2.70
N LYS A 364 26.27 -7.30 -3.30
CA LYS A 364 25.34 -6.51 -4.10
C LYS A 364 24.79 -7.27 -5.29
N LEU A 365 25.62 -8.07 -5.96
CA LEU A 365 25.16 -8.92 -7.06
C LEU A 365 24.19 -10.00 -6.56
N VAL A 366 24.51 -10.64 -5.44
CA VAL A 366 23.62 -11.63 -4.79
C VAL A 366 22.27 -11.00 -4.43
N PHE A 367 22.28 -9.80 -3.84
CA PHE A 367 21.05 -9.07 -3.47
C PHE A 367 20.11 -8.84 -4.65
N ASN A 368 20.66 -8.56 -5.85
CA ASN A 368 19.90 -8.25 -7.06
C ASN A 368 19.72 -9.45 -8.00
N ALA A 369 20.23 -10.63 -7.65
CA ALA A 369 20.22 -11.80 -8.53
C ALA A 369 18.82 -12.45 -8.58
N LYS A 370 18.08 -12.19 -9.65
CA LYS A 370 16.72 -12.73 -9.88
C LYS A 370 16.63 -14.26 -9.88
N THR A 371 17.71 -14.95 -10.21
CA THR A 371 17.81 -16.43 -10.21
C THR A 371 18.32 -16.99 -8.88
N GLY A 372 18.63 -16.14 -7.91
CA GLY A 372 19.15 -16.52 -6.60
C GLY A 372 18.19 -16.14 -5.47
N ALA A 373 18.70 -15.42 -4.46
CA ALA A 373 17.92 -14.96 -3.30
C ALA A 373 16.89 -13.89 -3.64
N ASP A 374 17.13 -13.10 -4.70
CA ASP A 374 16.23 -12.04 -5.22
C ASP A 374 15.69 -11.09 -4.13
N CYS A 375 16.57 -10.62 -3.26
CA CYS A 375 16.20 -9.76 -2.14
C CYS A 375 15.55 -8.44 -2.62
N ALA A 376 16.01 -7.93 -3.78
CA ALA A 376 15.54 -6.70 -4.37
C ALA A 376 14.07 -6.73 -4.82
N SER A 377 13.48 -7.92 -5.03
CA SER A 377 12.05 -8.05 -5.36
C SER A 377 11.14 -7.64 -4.18
N CYS A 378 11.61 -7.88 -2.95
CA CYS A 378 10.85 -7.63 -1.74
C CYS A 378 11.36 -6.42 -0.92
N HIS A 379 12.63 -6.03 -1.06
CA HIS A 379 13.26 -4.99 -0.24
C HIS A 379 13.70 -3.78 -1.07
N ALA A 380 13.15 -2.61 -0.74
CA ALA A 380 13.59 -1.35 -1.32
C ALA A 380 14.87 -0.83 -0.62
N LEU A 381 15.72 -0.13 -1.38
CA LEU A 381 16.93 0.55 -0.91
C LEU A 381 16.83 2.08 -1.01
N ALA A 382 15.71 2.61 -1.49
CA ALA A 382 15.47 4.05 -1.58
C ALA A 382 14.59 4.52 -0.42
N PRO A 383 14.92 5.66 0.24
CA PRO A 383 14.10 6.20 1.33
C PRO A 383 12.65 6.44 0.89
N GLY A 384 11.70 6.11 1.77
CA GLY A 384 10.26 6.32 1.54
C GLY A 384 9.60 5.40 0.51
N LYS A 385 10.34 4.51 -0.15
CA LYS A 385 9.76 3.54 -1.08
C LYS A 385 9.17 2.36 -0.31
N SER A 386 7.90 2.10 -0.53
CA SER A 386 7.20 0.93 0.03
C SER A 386 7.50 -0.32 -0.80
N SER A 387 7.60 -1.46 -0.12
CA SER A 387 7.81 -2.78 -0.73
C SER A 387 7.16 -3.87 0.13
N VAL A 388 7.27 -5.13 -0.28
CA VAL A 388 6.73 -6.27 0.47
C VAL A 388 7.46 -6.46 1.80
N GLY A 389 8.79 -6.31 1.78
CA GLY A 389 9.62 -6.37 2.97
C GLY A 389 10.04 -4.99 3.46
N PRO A 390 10.66 -4.89 4.64
CA PRO A 390 11.18 -3.64 5.17
C PRO A 390 12.20 -2.99 4.22
N ASN A 391 12.21 -1.66 4.22
CA ASN A 391 13.22 -0.89 3.50
C ASN A 391 14.59 -1.10 4.17
N LEU A 392 15.59 -1.49 3.38
CA LEU A 392 16.93 -1.82 3.87
C LEU A 392 17.97 -0.70 3.63
N ALA A 393 17.56 0.51 3.22
CA ALA A 393 18.49 1.61 2.90
C ALA A 393 19.47 1.96 4.04
N ASP A 394 19.11 1.69 5.29
CA ASP A 394 19.89 1.98 6.48
C ASP A 394 20.08 0.76 7.41
N ILE A 395 19.87 -0.44 6.89
CA ILE A 395 19.88 -1.66 7.73
C ILE A 395 21.22 -1.89 8.41
N GLY A 396 22.34 -1.53 7.79
CA GLY A 396 23.68 -1.65 8.34
C GLY A 396 23.96 -0.72 9.52
N THR A 397 23.08 0.25 9.81
CA THR A 397 23.13 1.04 11.04
C THR A 397 22.34 0.40 12.18
N LYS A 398 21.37 -0.45 11.84
CA LYS A 398 20.43 -1.05 12.80
C LYS A 398 20.87 -2.42 13.30
N LEU A 399 21.44 -3.22 12.41
CA LEU A 399 21.78 -4.61 12.69
C LEU A 399 23.25 -4.93 12.37
N GLY A 400 23.89 -5.66 13.27
CA GLY A 400 25.20 -6.27 13.02
C GLY A 400 25.10 -7.59 12.24
N LYS A 401 26.24 -8.12 11.78
CA LYS A 401 26.31 -9.34 10.94
C LYS A 401 25.56 -10.54 11.53
N GLU A 402 25.68 -10.81 12.85
CA GLU A 402 24.98 -11.94 13.49
C GLU A 402 23.46 -11.78 13.39
N ALA A 403 22.94 -10.56 13.66
CA ALA A 403 21.50 -10.30 13.61
C ALA A 403 20.96 -10.34 12.15
N LEU A 404 21.76 -9.88 11.17
CA LEU A 404 21.41 -9.99 9.75
C LEU A 404 21.36 -11.45 9.30
N LEU A 405 22.32 -12.26 9.71
CA LEU A 405 22.34 -13.70 9.45
C LEU A 405 21.11 -14.38 10.07
N ASP A 406 20.82 -14.09 11.34
CA ASP A 406 19.64 -14.67 12.01
C ASP A 406 18.34 -14.27 11.30
N ALA A 407 18.19 -13.02 10.88
CA ALA A 407 17.02 -12.57 10.13
C ALA A 407 16.85 -13.27 8.77
N ILE A 408 17.95 -13.69 8.12
CA ILE A 408 17.89 -14.41 6.84
C ILE A 408 17.66 -15.92 7.06
N LEU A 409 18.26 -16.50 8.09
CA LEU A 409 18.17 -17.92 8.38
C LEU A 409 16.87 -18.30 9.08
N ASN A 410 16.32 -17.38 9.89
CA ASN A 410 15.13 -17.57 10.71
C ASN A 410 14.13 -16.41 10.51
N PRO A 411 13.66 -16.14 9.28
CA PRO A 411 12.87 -14.95 8.99
C PRO A 411 11.53 -14.90 9.73
N SER A 412 11.07 -16.02 10.25
CA SER A 412 9.85 -16.11 11.05
C SER A 412 10.09 -15.96 12.57
N ALA A 413 11.35 -15.91 13.04
CA ALA A 413 11.66 -15.82 14.47
C ALA A 413 11.31 -14.43 15.06
N GLY A 414 11.41 -13.38 14.29
CA GLY A 414 11.10 -12.01 14.71
C GLY A 414 10.55 -11.18 13.57
N ILE A 415 9.23 -11.11 13.46
CA ILE A 415 8.53 -10.34 12.41
C ILE A 415 8.06 -9.03 13.03
N ALA A 416 8.50 -7.88 12.48
CA ALA A 416 8.00 -6.58 12.90
C ALA A 416 6.50 -6.47 12.59
N HIS A 417 5.74 -5.80 13.46
CA HIS A 417 4.28 -5.78 13.45
C HIS A 417 3.69 -5.39 12.09
N GLU A 418 4.27 -4.40 11.44
CA GLU A 418 3.85 -3.89 10.12
C GLU A 418 4.13 -4.86 8.96
N TYR A 419 4.95 -5.91 9.19
CA TYR A 419 5.28 -6.95 8.20
C TYR A 419 4.72 -8.32 8.56
N VAL A 420 3.87 -8.40 9.57
CA VAL A 420 3.14 -9.64 9.88
C VAL A 420 2.21 -9.98 8.72
N ALA A 421 2.44 -11.14 8.12
CA ALA A 421 1.56 -11.61 7.05
C ALA A 421 0.19 -12.02 7.61
N TRP A 422 -0.82 -11.78 6.81
CA TRP A 422 -2.20 -12.20 7.08
C TRP A 422 -2.61 -13.26 6.08
N VAL A 423 -3.38 -14.19 6.55
CA VAL A 423 -4.06 -15.20 5.73
C VAL A 423 -5.53 -14.86 5.77
N LEU A 424 -6.07 -14.51 4.60
CA LEU A 424 -7.47 -14.18 4.40
C LEU A 424 -8.14 -15.29 3.59
N ASP A 425 -9.17 -15.90 4.14
CA ASP A 425 -10.03 -16.80 3.41
C ASP A 425 -11.14 -15.97 2.76
N THR A 426 -11.33 -16.12 1.47
CA THR A 426 -12.30 -15.32 0.71
C THR A 426 -13.39 -16.19 0.11
N LYS A 427 -14.58 -15.62 -0.10
CA LYS A 427 -15.73 -16.32 -0.71
C LYS A 427 -15.41 -16.80 -2.12
N THR A 428 -14.64 -16.03 -2.88
CA THR A 428 -14.51 -16.22 -4.33
C THR A 428 -13.08 -16.40 -4.81
N GLN A 429 -12.07 -15.88 -4.08
CA GLN A 429 -10.67 -15.89 -4.53
C GLN A 429 -9.80 -16.92 -3.78
N GLY A 430 -10.40 -17.75 -2.92
CA GLY A 430 -9.68 -18.71 -2.08
C GLY A 430 -8.90 -18.04 -0.97
N GLN A 431 -7.79 -18.62 -0.59
CA GLN A 431 -6.92 -18.10 0.44
C GLN A 431 -5.91 -17.11 -0.16
N ILE A 432 -5.82 -15.93 0.44
CA ILE A 432 -4.85 -14.89 0.08
C ILE A 432 -3.91 -14.69 1.25
N ILE A 433 -2.61 -14.65 0.98
CA ILE A 433 -1.58 -14.45 1.98
C ILE A 433 -0.77 -13.21 1.60
N GLY A 434 -0.59 -12.30 2.54
CA GLY A 434 0.16 -11.06 2.29
C GLY A 434 0.15 -10.12 3.48
N ILE A 435 0.75 -8.96 3.30
CA ILE A 435 0.76 -7.88 4.27
C ILE A 435 -0.47 -7.00 4.04
N LEU A 436 -1.17 -6.63 5.10
CA LEU A 436 -2.25 -5.66 5.01
C LEU A 436 -1.66 -4.26 4.75
N ALA A 437 -1.77 -3.82 3.51
CA ALA A 437 -1.39 -2.46 3.11
C ALA A 437 -2.48 -1.45 3.48
N GLU A 438 -3.74 -1.90 3.53
CA GLU A 438 -4.89 -1.13 3.98
C GLU A 438 -5.92 -2.07 4.61
N ASP A 439 -6.48 -1.67 5.74
CA ASP A 439 -7.58 -2.39 6.42
C ASP A 439 -8.59 -1.35 6.93
N THR A 440 -9.60 -1.11 6.13
CA THR A 440 -10.68 -0.14 6.41
C THR A 440 -12.04 -0.83 6.34
N PRO A 441 -13.10 -0.24 6.92
CA PRO A 441 -14.45 -0.79 6.78
C PRO A 441 -14.93 -0.91 5.33
N GLN A 442 -14.30 -0.18 4.40
CA GLN A 442 -14.68 -0.13 2.99
C GLN A 442 -13.82 -1.05 2.13
N ARG A 443 -12.55 -1.25 2.49
CA ARG A 443 -11.59 -1.95 1.64
C ARG A 443 -10.47 -2.59 2.46
N ILE A 444 -10.08 -3.78 2.05
CA ILE A 444 -8.87 -4.45 2.49
C ILE A 444 -7.91 -4.54 1.28
N VAL A 445 -6.69 -4.07 1.44
CA VAL A 445 -5.63 -4.23 0.43
C VAL A 445 -4.55 -5.14 1.00
N VAL A 446 -4.31 -6.23 0.32
CA VAL A 446 -3.29 -7.22 0.71
C VAL A 446 -2.16 -7.18 -0.32
N ARG A 447 -0.96 -6.90 0.12
CA ARG A 447 0.25 -7.01 -0.71
C ARG A 447 0.83 -8.41 -0.56
N THR A 448 0.79 -9.17 -1.64
CA THR A 448 1.26 -10.57 -1.68
C THR A 448 2.78 -10.67 -1.70
N GLU A 449 3.32 -11.87 -1.54
CA GLU A 449 4.76 -12.14 -1.63
C GLU A 449 5.39 -11.72 -2.97
N THR A 450 4.59 -11.64 -4.03
CA THR A 450 5.02 -11.21 -5.37
C THR A 450 4.97 -9.70 -5.57
N GLY A 451 4.53 -8.95 -4.54
CA GLY A 451 4.36 -7.50 -4.61
C GLY A 451 3.03 -7.06 -5.23
N ASP A 452 2.20 -8.00 -5.69
CA ASP A 452 0.88 -7.69 -6.25
C ASP A 452 -0.07 -7.23 -5.13
N GLU A 453 -0.86 -6.21 -5.38
CA GLU A 453 -1.92 -5.77 -4.49
C GLU A 453 -3.24 -6.44 -4.84
N VAL A 454 -3.78 -7.17 -3.87
CA VAL A 454 -5.13 -7.75 -3.95
C VAL A 454 -6.08 -6.88 -3.14
N ARG A 455 -7.09 -6.34 -3.81
CA ARG A 455 -8.12 -5.51 -3.18
C ARG A 455 -9.36 -6.33 -2.93
N LEU A 456 -9.85 -6.29 -1.69
CA LEU A 456 -10.99 -7.09 -1.23
C LEU A 456 -12.02 -6.18 -0.57
N ARG A 457 -13.29 -6.52 -0.73
CA ARG A 457 -14.33 -5.97 0.13
C ARG A 457 -14.33 -6.75 1.45
N PRO A 458 -14.45 -6.10 2.61
CA PRO A 458 -14.52 -6.80 3.90
C PRO A 458 -15.59 -7.90 3.93
N ALA A 459 -16.71 -7.69 3.24
CA ALA A 459 -17.80 -8.66 3.13
C ALA A 459 -17.42 -9.96 2.39
N ASP A 460 -16.36 -9.94 1.58
CA ASP A 460 -15.88 -11.11 0.82
C ASP A 460 -14.87 -11.96 1.61
N VAL A 461 -14.39 -11.43 2.74
CA VAL A 461 -13.47 -12.14 3.65
C VAL A 461 -14.27 -12.94 4.65
N THR A 462 -14.18 -14.27 4.61
CA THR A 462 -14.90 -15.18 5.50
C THR A 462 -14.17 -15.46 6.80
N ALA A 463 -12.83 -15.43 6.76
CA ALA A 463 -11.98 -15.52 7.93
C ALA A 463 -10.64 -14.83 7.68
N ARG A 464 -10.06 -14.28 8.75
CA ARG A 464 -8.72 -13.69 8.72
C ARG A 464 -7.93 -14.09 9.96
N ARG A 465 -6.65 -14.34 9.77
CA ARG A 465 -5.71 -14.63 10.85
C ARG A 465 -4.32 -14.15 10.49
N GLN A 466 -3.54 -13.81 11.49
CA GLN A 466 -2.11 -13.57 11.33
C GLN A 466 -1.38 -14.88 11.02
N SER A 467 -0.45 -14.82 10.08
CA SER A 467 0.51 -15.90 9.83
C SER A 467 1.58 -15.89 10.92
N LYS A 468 2.01 -17.07 11.36
CA LYS A 468 3.21 -17.22 12.17
C LYS A 468 4.48 -17.25 11.32
N LEU A 469 4.34 -17.34 10.00
CA LEU A 469 5.46 -17.38 9.07
C LEU A 469 5.60 -16.03 8.36
N SER A 470 6.84 -15.62 8.16
CA SER A 470 7.21 -14.46 7.38
C SER A 470 6.86 -14.67 5.90
N LEU A 471 6.63 -13.58 5.16
CA LEU A 471 6.63 -13.62 3.68
C LEU A 471 8.04 -13.77 3.12
N MET A 472 9.07 -13.42 3.89
CA MET A 472 10.44 -13.72 3.51
C MET A 472 10.63 -15.24 3.52
N PRO A 473 11.03 -15.85 2.41
CA PRO A 473 11.13 -17.30 2.30
C PRO A 473 12.16 -17.89 3.27
N GLU A 474 11.79 -18.96 3.96
CA GLU A 474 12.70 -19.68 4.87
C GLU A 474 13.76 -20.51 4.13
N ASP A 475 13.64 -20.62 2.81
CA ASP A 475 14.54 -21.39 1.94
C ASP A 475 15.63 -20.55 1.26
N LEU A 476 15.77 -19.26 1.59
CA LEU A 476 16.73 -18.37 0.92
C LEU A 476 18.16 -18.92 0.95
N VAL A 477 18.53 -19.57 2.04
CA VAL A 477 19.85 -20.19 2.18
C VAL A 477 20.10 -21.30 1.15
N THR A 478 19.05 -21.96 0.67
CA THR A 478 19.19 -23.01 -0.35
C THR A 478 19.42 -22.47 -1.74
N ARG A 479 19.14 -21.17 -1.93
CA ARG A 479 19.34 -20.45 -3.19
C ARG A 479 20.72 -19.81 -3.29
N MET A 480 21.53 -19.93 -2.23
CA MET A 480 22.86 -19.33 -2.12
C MET A 480 23.88 -20.38 -1.69
N THR A 481 25.14 -20.18 -2.08
CA THR A 481 26.29 -20.84 -1.43
C THR A 481 26.60 -20.13 -0.12
N GLU A 482 27.34 -20.80 0.76
CA GLU A 482 27.81 -20.19 2.03
C GLU A 482 28.63 -18.92 1.76
N ARG A 483 29.48 -18.93 0.71
CA ARG A 483 30.25 -17.74 0.32
C ARG A 483 29.36 -16.57 -0.13
N GLU A 484 28.35 -16.83 -0.93
CA GLU A 484 27.38 -15.81 -1.35
C GLU A 484 26.59 -15.23 -0.17
N LEU A 485 26.25 -16.05 0.84
CA LEU A 485 25.62 -15.55 2.06
C LEU A 485 26.56 -14.61 2.82
N ILE A 486 27.83 -14.97 2.99
CA ILE A 486 28.83 -14.12 3.65
C ILE A 486 28.99 -12.78 2.88
N ASP A 487 29.10 -12.81 1.56
CA ASP A 487 29.22 -11.63 0.71
C ASP A 487 27.95 -10.73 0.80
N LEU A 488 26.76 -11.34 0.83
CA LEU A 488 25.49 -10.64 1.03
C LEU A 488 25.45 -9.91 2.38
N ILE A 489 25.85 -10.58 3.46
CA ILE A 489 25.91 -9.97 4.79
C ILE A 489 26.88 -8.78 4.79
N GLU A 490 28.04 -8.92 4.16
CA GLU A 490 28.98 -7.79 4.01
C GLU A 490 28.33 -6.60 3.32
N TYR A 491 27.64 -6.84 2.20
CA TYR A 491 26.92 -5.79 1.49
C TYR A 491 25.87 -5.10 2.36
N LEU A 492 25.02 -5.86 3.07
CA LEU A 492 23.97 -5.31 3.92
C LEU A 492 24.55 -4.40 5.03
N THR A 493 25.73 -4.71 5.57
CA THR A 493 26.38 -3.83 6.57
C THR A 493 26.84 -2.48 6.00
N THR A 494 27.01 -2.37 4.68
CA THR A 494 27.36 -1.10 3.99
C THR A 494 26.17 -0.17 3.79
N LEU A 495 24.94 -0.65 3.93
CA LEU A 495 23.72 0.13 3.72
C LEU A 495 23.43 1.03 4.93
N ARG A 496 23.91 2.30 4.84
CA ARG A 496 23.91 3.29 5.94
C ARG A 496 23.45 4.68 5.48
N GLN A 497 22.45 4.76 4.61
CA GLN A 497 22.03 6.04 3.99
C GLN A 497 21.35 7.03 4.95
N GLY A 498 20.98 6.64 6.19
CA GLY A 498 20.38 7.55 7.18
C GLY A 498 21.35 8.42 7.96
N ALA A 499 22.64 8.09 8.02
CA ALA A 499 23.62 8.83 8.83
C ALA A 499 24.16 10.11 8.15
N ALA A 500 24.07 10.22 6.83
CA ALA A 500 24.57 11.38 6.07
C ALA A 500 23.57 12.57 6.03
N ALA A 501 22.29 12.35 6.33
CA ALA A 501 21.27 13.41 6.32
C ALA A 501 21.12 14.14 7.67
N ALA A 502 21.64 13.57 8.77
CA ALA A 502 21.60 14.17 10.11
C ALA A 502 22.85 15.03 10.44
N ALA A 503 23.83 15.11 9.52
CA ALA A 503 25.08 15.83 9.70
C ALA A 503 25.21 17.04 8.74
N ARG A 504 24.09 17.55 8.18
CA ARG A 504 24.08 18.82 7.42
C ARG A 504 23.03 19.76 7.98
#